data_c3d13da079f1840c626e7e0fe17babc9
#
_entry.id   c3d13da079f1840c626e7e0fe17babc9
#
_cell.length_a   1.000
_cell.length_b   1.000
_cell.length_c   1.000
_cell.angle_alpha   90.00
_cell.angle_beta   90.00
_cell.angle_gamma   90.00
#
_symmetry.space_group_name_H-M   'P 1'
#
loop_
_entity.id
_entity.type
_entity.pdbx_description
1 polymer ?
#
loop_
_entity_poly.entity_id
_entity_poly.type
_entity_poly.pdbx_seq_one_letter_code
_entity_poly.pdbx_strand_id
1 'polypeptide(L)'
;MHVPKDRVVYGGDILYSGRLPAVIDGGNVSSWIKTFDALKQFGDVTFVPGHGKPAKLSAFEFSTREYLVLLHDHMAKAVEQGVDQLAAMSSLDQSRFSKLANYPELAGRNASFAYLEAEAASFE
;
A
#
# COMPACT_ATOMS: atom_id res chain seq x y z
N MET A 1 -4.31 -17.25 3.50
CA MET A 1 -4.15 -18.72 3.41
C MET A 1 -4.38 -19.18 1.98
N HIS A 2 -3.51 -20.05 1.48
CA HIS A 2 -3.66 -20.61 0.14
C HIS A 2 -4.39 -21.93 0.20
N VAL A 3 -5.46 -22.08 -0.63
CA VAL A 3 -6.23 -23.30 -0.72
C VAL A 3 -6.14 -23.81 -2.17
N PRO A 4 -5.11 -24.61 -2.50
CA PRO A 4 -4.83 -25.00 -3.89
C PRO A 4 -5.99 -25.69 -4.59
N LYS A 5 -6.72 -26.51 -3.85
CA LYS A 5 -7.85 -27.27 -4.39
C LYS A 5 -8.93 -26.35 -4.95
N ASP A 6 -9.19 -25.23 -4.29
CA ASP A 6 -10.24 -24.29 -4.69
C ASP A 6 -9.68 -23.12 -5.52
N ARG A 7 -8.35 -23.07 -5.73
CA ARG A 7 -7.67 -21.99 -6.44
C ARG A 7 -8.01 -20.61 -5.85
N VAL A 8 -8.02 -20.51 -4.53
CA VAL A 8 -8.37 -19.31 -3.79
C VAL A 8 -7.24 -18.98 -2.81
N VAL A 9 -6.88 -17.70 -2.72
CA VAL A 9 -5.91 -17.21 -1.75
C VAL A 9 -6.58 -16.11 -0.92
N TYR A 10 -6.54 -16.25 0.39
CA TYR A 10 -7.06 -15.25 1.32
C TYR A 10 -5.96 -14.25 1.65
N GLY A 11 -6.06 -13.04 1.07
CA GLY A 11 -5.04 -12.00 1.24
C GLY A 11 -5.22 -11.15 2.48
N GLY A 12 -6.42 -11.16 3.07
CA GLY A 12 -6.69 -10.38 4.28
C GLY A 12 -6.41 -8.90 4.08
N ASP A 13 -5.78 -8.27 5.05
CA ASP A 13 -5.52 -6.83 5.04
C ASP A 13 -4.38 -6.42 4.10
N ILE A 14 -3.80 -7.36 3.38
CA ILE A 14 -2.78 -7.06 2.37
C ILE A 14 -3.41 -6.54 1.08
N LEU A 15 -4.66 -6.91 0.79
CA LEU A 15 -5.34 -6.58 -0.46
C LEU A 15 -6.52 -5.64 -0.21
N TYR A 16 -6.51 -4.51 -0.91
CA TYR A 16 -7.58 -3.52 -0.87
C TYR A 16 -8.10 -3.27 -2.29
N SER A 17 -9.41 -3.20 -2.43
CA SER A 17 -10.07 -2.89 -3.69
C SER A 17 -11.15 -1.84 -3.44
N GLY A 18 -11.15 -0.76 -4.23
CA GLY A 18 -12.12 0.31 -4.10
C GLY A 18 -11.99 1.15 -2.83
N ARG A 19 -10.94 0.92 -2.06
CA ARG A 19 -10.73 1.53 -0.76
C ARG A 19 -9.24 1.83 -0.57
N LEU A 20 -8.91 2.96 0.08
CA LEU A 20 -7.52 3.32 0.36
C LEU A 20 -6.94 2.41 1.44
N PRO A 21 -5.74 1.84 1.21
CA PRO A 21 -5.08 1.07 2.26
C PRO A 21 -4.82 1.91 3.50
N ALA A 22 -4.93 1.31 4.67
CA ALA A 22 -4.64 1.99 5.94
C ALA A 22 -3.23 1.64 6.40
N VAL A 23 -2.31 2.59 6.26
CA VAL A 23 -0.94 2.45 6.78
C VAL A 23 -0.98 2.77 8.27
N ILE A 24 -0.38 1.90 9.08
CA ILE A 24 -0.39 2.07 10.53
C ILE A 24 0.97 2.57 11.02
N ASP A 25 0.97 3.19 12.19
CA ASP A 25 2.20 3.63 12.85
C ASP A 25 3.08 2.41 13.15
N GLY A 26 4.34 2.49 12.77
CA GLY A 26 5.25 1.35 12.89
C GLY A 26 5.04 0.27 11.84
N GLY A 27 4.11 0.46 10.91
CA GLY A 27 3.90 -0.45 9.79
C GLY A 27 5.06 -0.39 8.80
N ASN A 28 5.08 -1.31 7.83
CA ASN A 28 6.16 -1.40 6.87
C ASN A 28 5.60 -1.47 5.44
N VAL A 29 5.53 -0.30 4.80
CA VAL A 29 5.04 -0.18 3.41
C VAL A 29 5.90 -0.99 2.46
N SER A 30 7.22 -0.96 2.64
CA SER A 30 8.15 -1.71 1.80
C SER A 30 7.89 -3.22 1.87
N SER A 31 7.72 -3.76 3.08
CA SER A 31 7.38 -5.17 3.27
C SER A 31 6.02 -5.52 2.66
N TRP A 32 5.05 -4.63 2.80
CA TRP A 32 3.72 -4.83 2.25
C TRP A 32 3.80 -4.97 0.72
N ILE A 33 4.57 -4.09 0.05
CA ILE A 33 4.78 -4.17 -1.40
C ILE A 33 5.42 -5.51 -1.78
N LYS A 34 6.44 -5.95 -1.04
CA LYS A 34 7.11 -7.24 -1.29
C LYS A 34 6.14 -8.41 -1.11
N THR A 35 5.29 -8.35 -0.10
CA THR A 35 4.29 -9.39 0.14
C THR A 35 3.29 -9.43 -1.00
N PHE A 36 2.83 -8.27 -1.45
CA PHE A 36 1.93 -8.21 -2.60
C PHE A 36 2.56 -8.87 -3.83
N ASP A 37 3.82 -8.53 -4.11
CA ASP A 37 4.51 -9.09 -5.26
C ASP A 37 4.71 -10.61 -5.13
N ALA A 38 4.90 -11.10 -3.91
CA ALA A 38 5.01 -12.55 -3.67
C ALA A 38 3.72 -13.29 -4.00
N LEU A 39 2.57 -12.63 -3.93
CA LEU A 39 1.30 -13.27 -4.28
C LEU A 39 1.22 -13.66 -5.75
N LYS A 40 2.05 -13.06 -6.60
CA LYS A 40 2.09 -13.39 -8.04
C LYS A 40 2.49 -14.83 -8.28
N GLN A 41 3.19 -15.47 -7.35
CA GLN A 41 3.60 -16.86 -7.47
C GLN A 41 2.42 -17.84 -7.57
N PHE A 42 1.25 -17.45 -7.08
CA PHE A 42 0.08 -18.31 -7.10
C PHE A 42 -0.61 -18.35 -8.48
N GLY A 43 -0.21 -17.46 -9.40
CA GLY A 43 -0.72 -17.45 -10.76
C GLY A 43 -2.19 -17.04 -10.85
N ASP A 44 -2.94 -17.73 -11.72
CA ASP A 44 -4.33 -17.39 -12.02
C ASP A 44 -5.27 -18.00 -10.99
N VAL A 45 -5.33 -17.39 -9.83
CA VAL A 45 -6.23 -17.80 -8.74
C VAL A 45 -7.07 -16.59 -8.31
N THR A 46 -8.14 -16.85 -7.57
CA THR A 46 -8.98 -15.81 -6.99
C THR A 46 -8.42 -15.41 -5.64
N PHE A 47 -8.29 -14.11 -5.42
CA PHE A 47 -7.84 -13.56 -4.13
C PHE A 47 -9.01 -12.98 -3.36
N VAL A 48 -9.08 -13.27 -2.07
CA VAL A 48 -10.11 -12.73 -1.18
C VAL A 48 -9.46 -11.66 -0.31
N PRO A 49 -9.82 -10.37 -0.50
CA PRO A 49 -9.26 -9.30 0.32
C PRO A 49 -9.94 -9.23 1.68
N GLY A 50 -9.31 -8.53 2.62
CA GLY A 50 -9.95 -8.19 3.88
C GLY A 50 -11.10 -7.21 3.67
N HIS A 51 -10.97 -6.34 2.67
CA HIS A 51 -11.99 -5.35 2.29
C HIS A 51 -12.13 -5.34 0.77
N GLY A 52 -13.34 -5.54 0.29
CA GLY A 52 -13.64 -5.55 -1.14
C GLY A 52 -14.08 -6.92 -1.60
N LYS A 53 -14.28 -7.05 -2.89
CA LYS A 53 -14.78 -8.29 -3.50
C LYS A 53 -13.65 -9.22 -3.92
N PRO A 54 -13.85 -10.53 -3.86
CA PRO A 54 -12.88 -11.48 -4.41
C PRO A 54 -12.62 -11.18 -5.90
N ALA A 55 -11.36 -11.28 -6.31
CA ALA A 55 -10.97 -10.99 -7.70
C ALA A 55 -9.58 -11.54 -7.98
N LYS A 56 -9.13 -11.41 -9.23
CA LYS A 56 -7.75 -11.72 -9.61
C LYS A 56 -6.82 -10.64 -9.06
N LEU A 57 -5.54 -10.98 -8.92
CA LEU A 57 -4.57 -10.06 -8.32
C LEU A 57 -4.51 -8.70 -9.04
N SER A 58 -4.67 -8.69 -10.37
CA SER A 58 -4.65 -7.45 -11.15
C SER A 58 -5.70 -6.43 -10.70
N ALA A 59 -6.80 -6.89 -10.10
CA ALA A 59 -7.84 -5.98 -9.60
C ALA A 59 -7.38 -5.17 -8.39
N PHE A 60 -6.32 -5.61 -7.71
CA PHE A 60 -5.80 -4.94 -6.52
C PHE A 60 -4.56 -4.09 -6.79
N GLU A 61 -4.02 -4.12 -8.03
CA GLU A 61 -2.81 -3.37 -8.39
C GLU A 61 -2.94 -1.88 -8.11
N PHE A 62 -4.01 -1.26 -8.61
CA PHE A 62 -4.17 0.19 -8.49
C PHE A 62 -4.35 0.62 -7.04
N SER A 63 -5.34 0.05 -6.35
CA SER A 63 -5.70 0.51 -5.01
C SER A 63 -4.74 0.05 -3.92
N THR A 64 -4.01 -1.04 -4.13
CA THR A 64 -3.07 -1.55 -3.15
C THR A 64 -1.63 -1.23 -3.55
N ARG A 65 -1.12 -1.89 -4.59
CA ARG A 65 0.30 -1.80 -4.92
C ARG A 65 0.73 -0.44 -5.44
N GLU A 66 0.01 0.12 -6.41
CA GLU A 66 0.41 1.42 -6.97
C GLU A 66 0.36 2.51 -5.92
N TYR A 67 -0.63 2.46 -5.03
CA TYR A 67 -0.73 3.44 -3.95
C TYR A 67 0.45 3.31 -2.97
N LEU A 68 0.78 2.09 -2.55
CA LEU A 68 1.89 1.87 -1.63
C LEU A 68 3.22 2.26 -2.25
N VAL A 69 3.42 1.99 -3.53
CA VAL A 69 4.64 2.39 -4.26
C VAL A 69 4.74 3.91 -4.31
N LEU A 70 3.63 4.60 -4.57
CA LEU A 70 3.63 6.08 -4.56
C LEU A 70 4.11 6.62 -3.21
N LEU A 71 3.54 6.11 -2.11
CA LEU A 71 3.94 6.54 -0.77
C LEU A 71 5.42 6.26 -0.52
N HIS A 72 5.83 5.03 -0.79
CA HIS A 72 7.20 4.59 -0.51
C HIS A 72 8.23 5.39 -1.29
N ASP A 73 8.05 5.50 -2.60
CA ASP A 73 9.03 6.13 -3.46
C ASP A 73 9.13 7.63 -3.18
N HIS A 74 7.99 8.30 -3.01
CA HIS A 74 7.99 9.73 -2.73
C HIS A 74 8.69 10.04 -1.40
N MET A 75 8.36 9.29 -0.34
CA MET A 75 8.91 9.56 0.98
C MET A 75 10.37 9.14 1.09
N ALA A 76 10.77 8.04 0.46
CA ALA A 76 12.18 7.64 0.43
C ALA A 76 13.03 8.71 -0.25
N LYS A 77 12.56 9.24 -1.36
CA LYS A 77 13.26 10.31 -2.08
C LYS A 77 13.32 11.60 -1.26
N ALA A 78 12.22 11.95 -0.60
CA ALA A 78 12.17 13.15 0.25
C ALA A 78 13.20 13.08 1.39
N VAL A 79 13.27 11.93 2.06
CA VAL A 79 14.23 11.72 3.15
C VAL A 79 15.66 11.78 2.61
N GLU A 80 15.92 11.15 1.47
CA GLU A 80 17.25 11.18 0.84
C GLU A 80 17.70 12.61 0.50
N GLN A 81 16.76 13.45 0.09
CA GLN A 81 17.03 14.83 -0.29
C GLN A 81 16.99 15.81 0.90
N GLY A 82 16.78 15.32 2.11
CA GLY A 82 16.72 16.15 3.31
C GLY A 82 15.45 16.99 3.44
N VAL A 83 14.38 16.60 2.74
CA VAL A 83 13.09 17.30 2.82
C VAL A 83 12.38 16.91 4.12
N ASP A 84 11.89 17.90 4.87
CA ASP A 84 11.20 17.60 6.13
C ASP A 84 9.81 16.98 5.90
N GLN A 85 9.23 16.43 6.98
CA GLN A 85 7.97 15.72 6.92
C GLN A 85 6.83 16.57 6.35
N LEU A 86 6.69 17.79 6.81
CA LEU A 86 5.60 18.65 6.38
C LEU A 86 5.70 18.98 4.89
N ALA A 87 6.90 19.33 4.43
CA ALA A 87 7.13 19.62 3.02
C ALA A 87 6.95 18.38 2.16
N ALA A 88 7.40 17.20 2.64
CA ALA A 88 7.22 15.95 1.92
C ALA A 88 5.75 15.59 1.76
N MET A 89 4.97 15.77 2.82
CA MET A 89 3.53 15.51 2.77
C MET A 89 2.82 16.49 1.82
N SER A 90 3.21 17.76 1.85
CA SER A 90 2.60 18.78 1.00
C SER A 90 2.87 18.58 -0.48
N SER A 91 4.05 18.04 -0.82
CA SER A 91 4.44 17.79 -2.21
C SER A 91 3.91 16.48 -2.77
N LEU A 92 3.40 15.59 -1.92
CA LEU A 92 2.87 14.31 -2.36
C LEU A 92 1.48 14.50 -2.97
N ASP A 93 1.34 14.14 -4.24
CA ASP A 93 0.05 14.19 -4.92
C ASP A 93 -0.61 12.81 -4.89
N GLN A 94 -1.66 12.68 -4.08
CA GLN A 94 -2.43 11.44 -3.95
C GLN A 94 -3.75 11.51 -4.73
N SER A 95 -3.95 12.54 -5.57
CA SER A 95 -5.23 12.79 -6.22
C SER A 95 -5.73 11.63 -7.11
N ARG A 96 -4.82 10.83 -7.68
CA ARG A 96 -5.19 9.64 -8.46
C ARG A 96 -6.05 8.67 -7.67
N PHE A 97 -5.93 8.69 -6.35
CA PHE A 97 -6.59 7.75 -5.45
C PHE A 97 -7.75 8.38 -4.69
N SER A 98 -8.12 9.62 -5.05
CA SER A 98 -9.11 10.40 -4.29
C SER A 98 -10.52 9.82 -4.30
N LYS A 99 -10.82 8.95 -5.27
CA LYS A 99 -12.13 8.30 -5.36
C LYS A 99 -12.25 7.02 -4.55
N LEU A 100 -11.13 6.54 -3.99
CA LEU A 100 -11.15 5.36 -3.15
C LEU A 100 -11.82 5.68 -1.81
N ALA A 101 -12.58 4.72 -1.28
CA ALA A 101 -13.26 4.91 0.00
C ALA A 101 -12.22 5.20 1.09
N ASN A 102 -12.60 6.05 2.03
CA ASN A 102 -11.76 6.49 3.17
C ASN A 102 -10.56 7.35 2.78
N TYR A 103 -10.50 7.84 1.54
CA TYR A 103 -9.42 8.73 1.11
C TYR A 103 -9.29 9.96 2.03
N PRO A 104 -10.37 10.73 2.32
CA PRO A 104 -10.23 11.93 3.15
C PRO A 104 -9.71 11.63 4.56
N GLU A 105 -10.07 10.47 5.11
CA GLU A 105 -9.69 10.09 6.48
C GLU A 105 -8.26 9.57 6.57
N LEU A 106 -7.76 8.91 5.53
CA LEU A 106 -6.52 8.15 5.60
C LEU A 106 -5.33 8.77 4.86
N ALA A 107 -5.58 9.58 3.81
CA ALA A 107 -4.49 10.04 2.96
C ALA A 107 -3.38 10.77 3.73
N GLY A 108 -3.75 11.69 4.62
CA GLY A 108 -2.77 12.42 5.42
C GLY A 108 -2.02 11.53 6.40
N ARG A 109 -2.75 10.63 7.08
CA ARG A 109 -2.14 9.68 8.01
C ARG A 109 -1.17 8.75 7.30
N ASN A 110 -1.57 8.23 6.14
CA ASN A 110 -0.73 7.33 5.37
C ASN A 110 0.56 8.02 4.94
N ALA A 111 0.47 9.27 4.49
CA ALA A 111 1.64 10.06 4.10
C ALA A 111 2.58 10.27 5.28
N SER A 112 2.02 10.61 6.45
CA SER A 112 2.81 10.83 7.66
C SER A 112 3.57 9.57 8.08
N PHE A 113 2.88 8.44 8.16
CA PHE A 113 3.50 7.18 8.57
C PHE A 113 4.53 6.69 7.56
N ALA A 114 4.27 6.89 6.26
CA ALA A 114 5.24 6.52 5.22
C ALA A 114 6.53 7.34 5.32
N TYR A 115 6.41 8.63 5.66
CA TYR A 115 7.60 9.46 5.88
C TYR A 115 8.40 8.95 7.09
N LEU A 116 7.74 8.66 8.20
CA LEU A 116 8.41 8.17 9.40
C LEU A 116 9.11 6.84 9.15
N GLU A 117 8.51 5.96 8.37
CA GLU A 117 9.14 4.70 7.98
C GLU A 117 10.41 4.95 7.16
N ALA A 118 10.32 5.84 6.17
CA ALA A 118 11.47 6.17 5.30
C ALA A 118 12.59 6.82 6.12
N GLU A 119 12.24 7.70 7.05
CA GLU A 119 13.21 8.34 7.93
C GLU A 119 13.91 7.30 8.81
N ALA A 120 13.17 6.40 9.42
CA ALA A 120 13.74 5.34 10.24
C ALA A 120 14.69 4.45 9.43
N ALA A 121 14.31 4.10 8.20
CA ALA A 121 15.15 3.27 7.34
C ALA A 121 16.47 3.96 6.97
N SER A 122 16.49 5.30 6.94
CA SER A 122 17.71 6.06 6.59
C SER A 122 18.79 5.97 7.66
N PHE A 123 18.45 5.52 8.86
CA PHE A 123 19.41 5.37 9.96
C PHE A 123 19.99 3.94 10.05
N GLU A 124 19.55 3.05 9.19
CA GLU A 124 20.06 1.66 9.18
C GLU A 124 21.36 1.51 8.41
#